data_a09d6f8832291631ac30c5eb3c2246ed
#
_entry.id   a09d6f8832291631ac30c5eb3c2246ed
#
_cell.length_a   1.000
_cell.length_b   1.000
_cell.length_c   1.000
_cell.angle_alpha   90.00
_cell.angle_beta   90.00
_cell.angle_gamma   90.00
#
_symmetry.space_group_name_H-M   'P 1'
#
loop_
_entity.id
_entity.type
_entity.pdbx_description
1 polymer ?
#
loop_
_entity_poly.entity_id
_entity_poly.type
_entity_poly.pdbx_seq_one_letter_code
_entity_poly.pdbx_strand_id
1 'polypeptide(L)'
;MQIARETDLPDLLEHLGYQVRQIGRYHTTKEMDSLRIRNRRTWFRYSDKTGGDAIAFLQWFCGKSFQEAVKCLLAYHGRSRDAPARSSPQAQPKEERALFMLPPANADHRHVFAYLRKRGIAPQVIRAFLSSGLLYEDALHHNCVFVGRDAEGVPRFANQRGTYDQNGPGFKGDVSGSDKSIGFRLPSRPDLDWVLVFEAPIDLMSYLTLHRQVTSNAIALCGLYEGALDTYLRDNPVIRQIALCLDADGPGPVSYT
;
A
#
# COMPACT_ATOMS: atom_id res chain seq x y z
N MET A 1 18.51 -15.04 22.08
CA MET A 1 17.22 -15.42 21.46
C MET A 1 16.03 -15.11 22.36
N GLN A 2 16.11 -15.30 23.68
CA GLN A 2 15.01 -14.98 24.61
C GLN A 2 14.70 -13.47 24.65
N ILE A 3 15.70 -12.61 24.66
CA ILE A 3 15.57 -11.14 24.65
C ILE A 3 14.71 -10.63 23.48
N ALA A 4 14.88 -11.17 22.27
CA ALA A 4 14.09 -10.75 21.11
C ALA A 4 12.61 -11.11 21.23
N ARG A 5 12.30 -12.24 21.89
CA ARG A 5 10.92 -12.68 22.15
C ARG A 5 10.25 -11.92 23.28
N GLU A 6 11.03 -11.31 24.15
CA GLU A 6 10.55 -10.54 25.32
C GLU A 6 10.50 -9.04 25.03
N THR A 7 11.14 -8.57 23.95
CA THR A 7 11.17 -7.15 23.60
C THR A 7 9.77 -6.69 23.16
N ASP A 8 9.32 -5.61 23.79
CA ASP A 8 8.13 -4.89 23.37
C ASP A 8 8.44 -4.11 22.09
N LEU A 9 7.86 -4.54 20.98
CA LEU A 9 8.14 -3.94 19.66
C LEU A 9 7.62 -2.52 19.53
N PRO A 10 6.38 -2.17 19.91
CA PRO A 10 5.92 -0.79 19.93
C PRO A 10 6.89 0.15 20.66
N ASP A 11 7.28 -0.20 21.88
CA ASP A 11 8.18 0.63 22.69
C ASP A 11 9.58 0.73 22.07
N LEU A 12 10.09 -0.37 21.50
CA LEU A 12 11.35 -0.36 20.76
C LEU A 12 11.29 0.54 19.52
N LEU A 13 10.19 0.47 18.77
CA LEU A 13 10.01 1.29 17.58
C LEU A 13 9.93 2.78 17.93
N GLU A 14 9.22 3.14 18.98
CA GLU A 14 9.20 4.52 19.50
C GLU A 14 10.59 4.97 19.93
N HIS A 15 11.35 4.10 20.59
CA HIS A 15 12.75 4.37 20.96
C HIS A 15 13.64 4.58 19.74
N LEU A 16 13.36 3.89 18.63
CA LEU A 16 14.04 4.04 17.34
C LEU A 16 13.55 5.24 16.53
N GLY A 17 12.55 6.00 17.03
CA GLY A 17 12.04 7.22 16.42
C GLY A 17 10.86 7.02 15.48
N TYR A 18 10.28 5.82 15.39
CA TYR A 18 9.06 5.58 14.63
C TYR A 18 7.82 6.12 15.36
N GLN A 19 6.86 6.64 14.61
CA GLN A 19 5.58 7.07 15.17
C GLN A 19 4.62 5.89 15.22
N VAL A 20 4.55 5.23 16.37
CA VAL A 20 3.68 4.08 16.59
C VAL A 20 2.25 4.54 16.84
N ARG A 21 1.29 3.83 16.25
CA ARG A 21 -0.15 4.01 16.47
C ARG A 21 -0.85 2.66 16.62
N GLN A 22 -1.93 2.65 17.37
CA GLN A 22 -2.77 1.46 17.53
C GLN A 22 -3.89 1.45 16.47
N ILE A 23 -4.10 0.31 15.84
CA ILE A 23 -5.20 0.05 14.92
C ILE A 23 -5.90 -1.24 15.37
N GLY A 24 -7.07 -1.09 16.00
CA GLY A 24 -7.79 -2.22 16.60
C GLY A 24 -6.91 -2.96 17.62
N ARG A 25 -6.69 -4.26 17.41
CA ARG A 25 -5.82 -5.10 18.26
C ARG A 25 -4.33 -5.12 17.88
N TYR A 26 -3.95 -4.39 16.83
CA TYR A 26 -2.57 -4.34 16.33
C TYR A 26 -1.96 -2.97 16.56
N HIS A 27 -0.61 -2.89 16.47
CA HIS A 27 0.10 -1.63 16.33
C HIS A 27 0.70 -1.57 14.93
N THR A 28 0.88 -0.34 14.44
CA THR A 28 1.56 -0.02 13.18
C THR A 28 2.41 1.22 13.39
N THR A 29 3.17 1.62 12.38
CA THR A 29 3.85 2.91 12.40
C THR A 29 3.35 3.80 11.27
N LYS A 30 3.47 5.10 11.43
CA LYS A 30 3.11 6.05 10.39
C LYS A 30 3.98 5.89 9.14
N GLU A 31 5.22 5.48 9.33
CA GLU A 31 6.23 5.31 8.29
C GLU A 31 6.02 4.02 7.48
N MET A 32 5.36 3.03 8.08
CA MET A 32 5.16 1.69 7.48
C MET A 32 3.72 1.23 7.67
N ASP A 33 2.78 1.77 6.88
CA ASP A 33 1.34 1.48 7.00
C ASP A 33 0.98 0.00 6.79
N SER A 34 1.78 -0.75 6.03
CA SER A 34 1.60 -2.20 5.81
C SER A 34 2.16 -3.07 6.94
N LEU A 35 2.84 -2.48 7.92
CA LEU A 35 3.34 -3.18 9.10
C LEU A 35 2.20 -3.43 10.09
N ARG A 36 2.11 -4.64 10.64
CA ARG A 36 1.23 -4.99 11.76
C ARG A 36 2.02 -5.68 12.84
N ILE A 37 1.96 -5.14 14.05
CA ILE A 37 2.60 -5.72 15.23
C ILE A 37 1.52 -6.42 16.04
N ARG A 38 1.70 -7.72 16.22
CA ARG A 38 0.79 -8.60 16.97
C ARG A 38 1.37 -8.91 18.35
N ASN A 39 0.51 -8.90 19.36
CA ASN A 39 0.87 -9.22 20.76
C ASN A 39 2.10 -8.43 21.26
N ARG A 40 2.36 -7.25 20.70
CA ARG A 40 3.51 -6.38 21.00
C ARG A 40 4.90 -7.03 20.82
N ARG A 41 4.99 -8.21 20.18
CA ARG A 41 6.25 -9.00 20.12
C ARG A 41 6.64 -9.47 18.74
N THR A 42 5.68 -9.61 17.84
CA THR A 42 5.93 -10.06 16.47
C THR A 42 5.33 -9.06 15.50
N TRP A 43 6.00 -8.92 14.37
CA TRP A 43 5.52 -8.06 13.30
C TRP A 43 5.35 -8.85 12.00
N PHE A 44 4.48 -8.35 11.16
CA PHE A 44 4.32 -8.80 9.79
C PHE A 44 4.10 -7.58 8.89
N ARG A 45 4.80 -7.52 7.78
CA ARG A 45 4.64 -6.49 6.77
C ARG A 45 3.99 -7.09 5.53
N TYR A 46 2.82 -6.59 5.20
CA TYR A 46 2.01 -7.14 4.11
C TYR A 46 2.54 -6.79 2.73
N SER A 47 3.26 -5.67 2.57
CA SER A 47 3.81 -5.23 1.28
C SER A 47 4.81 -6.22 0.68
N ASP A 48 5.64 -6.83 1.50
CA ASP A 48 6.72 -7.73 1.09
C ASP A 48 6.58 -9.15 1.69
N LYS A 49 5.47 -9.39 2.40
CA LYS A 49 5.14 -10.67 3.04
C LYS A 49 6.24 -11.18 3.98
N THR A 50 6.93 -10.26 4.63
CA THR A 50 7.98 -10.56 5.60
C THR A 50 7.48 -10.33 7.02
N GLY A 51 8.08 -11.05 7.97
CA GLY A 51 7.69 -10.92 9.36
C GLY A 51 8.76 -11.49 10.29
N GLY A 52 8.62 -11.23 11.58
CA GLY A 52 9.57 -11.71 12.55
C GLY A 52 9.41 -11.11 13.94
N ASP A 53 10.49 -11.19 14.71
CA ASP A 53 10.65 -10.59 16.03
C ASP A 53 11.47 -9.30 15.98
N ALA A 54 11.88 -8.79 17.14
CA ALA A 54 12.68 -7.57 17.24
C ALA A 54 14.05 -7.67 16.56
N ILE A 55 14.70 -8.85 16.55
CA ILE A 55 15.96 -9.04 15.83
C ILE A 55 15.72 -8.92 14.32
N ALA A 56 14.72 -9.64 13.80
CA ALA A 56 14.37 -9.59 12.40
C ALA A 56 14.00 -8.15 11.97
N PHE A 57 13.30 -7.39 12.82
CA PHE A 57 13.01 -5.99 12.55
C PHE A 57 14.27 -5.15 12.36
N LEU A 58 15.22 -5.26 13.28
CA LEU A 58 16.48 -4.53 13.22
C LEU A 58 17.33 -4.91 12.01
N GLN A 59 17.29 -6.18 11.60
CA GLN A 59 17.98 -6.63 10.40
C GLN A 59 17.34 -6.08 9.12
N TRP A 60 16.02 -6.19 8.99
CA TRP A 60 15.29 -5.82 7.79
C TRP A 60 15.16 -4.30 7.58
N PHE A 61 14.89 -3.55 8.64
CA PHE A 61 14.57 -2.13 8.53
C PHE A 61 15.67 -1.19 9.03
N CYS A 62 16.61 -1.71 9.84
CA CYS A 62 17.73 -0.91 10.32
C CYS A 62 19.08 -1.35 9.71
N GLY A 63 19.08 -2.29 8.76
CA GLY A 63 20.28 -2.75 8.07
C GLY A 63 21.33 -3.41 8.98
N LYS A 64 20.94 -3.89 10.17
CA LYS A 64 21.86 -4.46 11.15
C LYS A 64 22.14 -5.93 10.86
N SER A 65 23.37 -6.35 11.05
CA SER A 65 23.70 -7.78 11.14
C SER A 65 23.04 -8.40 12.38
N PHE A 66 22.92 -9.72 12.40
CA PHE A 66 22.38 -10.43 13.58
C PHE A 66 23.08 -10.04 14.88
N GLN A 67 24.42 -9.97 14.86
CA GLN A 67 25.21 -9.61 16.05
C GLN A 67 24.96 -8.17 16.52
N GLU A 68 24.85 -7.22 15.58
CA GLU A 68 24.54 -5.83 15.88
C GLU A 68 23.11 -5.65 16.39
N ALA A 69 22.15 -6.38 15.83
CA ALA A 69 20.77 -6.39 16.31
C ALA A 69 20.68 -6.88 17.76
N VAL A 70 21.37 -7.98 18.07
CA VAL A 70 21.46 -8.50 19.46
C VAL A 70 22.10 -7.49 20.40
N LYS A 71 23.23 -6.87 20.02
CA LYS A 71 23.89 -5.82 20.82
C LYS A 71 22.96 -4.61 21.04
N CYS A 72 22.22 -4.21 20.02
CA CYS A 72 21.25 -3.12 20.10
C CYS A 72 20.15 -3.41 21.13
N LEU A 73 19.58 -4.62 21.10
CA LEU A 73 18.57 -5.06 22.05
C LEU A 73 19.10 -5.17 23.48
N LEU A 74 20.32 -5.68 23.66
CA LEU A 74 20.98 -5.73 24.96
C LEU A 74 21.18 -4.33 25.53
N ALA A 75 21.63 -3.38 24.71
CA ALA A 75 21.79 -1.98 25.11
C ALA A 75 20.44 -1.32 25.44
N TYR A 76 19.39 -1.63 24.67
CA TYR A 76 18.03 -1.15 24.94
C TYR A 76 17.51 -1.64 26.28
N HIS A 77 17.61 -2.94 26.57
CA HIS A 77 17.19 -3.51 27.84
C HIS A 77 18.09 -3.10 29.03
N GLY A 78 19.38 -2.87 28.80
CA GLY A 78 20.31 -2.37 29.80
C GLY A 78 19.99 -0.94 30.26
N ARG A 79 19.50 -0.09 29.34
CA ARG A 79 19.08 1.30 29.62
C ARG A 79 17.71 1.39 30.29
N SER A 80 16.86 0.39 30.13
CA SER A 80 15.53 0.37 30.74
C SER A 80 15.54 0.23 32.27
N ARG A 81 16.72 -0.02 32.88
CA ARG A 81 16.88 -0.09 34.34
C ARG A 81 17.26 1.22 35.00
N ASP A 82 17.70 2.21 34.24
CA ASP A 82 18.05 3.54 34.73
C ASP A 82 17.42 4.60 33.80
N ALA A 83 16.25 5.09 34.16
CA ALA A 83 15.74 6.34 33.58
C ALA A 83 16.35 7.52 34.37
N PRO A 84 16.54 8.72 33.87
CA PRO A 84 15.81 9.43 32.85
C PRO A 84 16.69 10.22 31.89
N ALA A 85 16.22 10.55 30.76
CA ALA A 85 16.33 11.85 30.12
C ALA A 85 16.11 11.74 28.61
N ARG A 86 15.04 12.38 28.24
CA ARG A 86 14.73 12.74 26.87
C ARG A 86 15.92 13.45 26.23
N SER A 87 16.70 12.72 25.43
CA SER A 87 17.41 13.35 24.34
C SER A 87 16.45 13.33 23.16
N SER A 88 16.02 14.51 22.74
CA SER A 88 15.28 14.70 21.51
C SER A 88 15.95 13.87 20.40
N PRO A 89 15.20 13.08 19.63
CA PRO A 89 15.75 12.44 18.47
C PRO A 89 16.33 13.57 17.60
N GLN A 90 17.62 13.52 17.29
CA GLN A 90 18.10 14.22 16.12
C GLN A 90 17.18 13.75 14.98
N ALA A 91 16.40 14.69 14.48
CA ALA A 91 15.64 14.49 13.28
C ALA A 91 16.61 13.89 12.27
N GLN A 92 16.46 12.60 11.97
CA GLN A 92 17.00 12.09 10.73
C GLN A 92 16.49 13.06 9.67
N PRO A 93 17.33 13.48 8.71
CA PRO A 93 16.85 14.36 7.66
C PRO A 93 15.54 13.77 7.19
N LYS A 94 14.45 14.55 7.23
CA LYS A 94 13.23 14.16 6.53
C LYS A 94 13.73 13.67 5.19
N GLU A 95 13.61 12.37 4.90
CA GLU A 95 13.70 11.95 3.51
C GLU A 95 12.81 12.94 2.80
N GLU A 96 13.40 13.79 2.00
CA GLU A 96 12.67 14.70 1.12
C GLU A 96 11.66 13.78 0.47
N ARG A 97 10.37 13.99 0.74
CA ARG A 97 9.32 13.14 0.18
C ARG A 97 9.62 13.06 -1.28
N ALA A 98 10.03 11.88 -1.75
CA ALA A 98 10.40 11.69 -3.13
C ALA A 98 9.33 12.36 -3.98
N LEU A 99 9.72 13.28 -4.83
CA LEU A 99 8.77 13.99 -5.68
C LEU A 99 8.02 12.93 -6.48
N PHE A 100 6.71 12.94 -6.39
CA PHE A 100 5.90 12.01 -7.17
C PHE A 100 6.10 12.31 -8.65
N MET A 101 6.65 11.34 -9.36
CA MET A 101 6.82 11.40 -10.81
C MET A 101 6.32 10.09 -11.42
N LEU A 102 5.45 10.21 -12.40
CA LEU A 102 5.00 9.06 -13.17
C LEU A 102 6.17 8.45 -13.96
N PRO A 103 6.32 7.12 -13.98
CA PRO A 103 7.27 6.45 -14.86
C PRO A 103 7.06 6.85 -16.31
N PRO A 104 8.13 6.99 -17.11
CA PRO A 104 8.01 7.27 -18.53
C PRO A 104 7.12 6.24 -19.24
N ALA A 105 6.20 6.71 -20.07
CA ALA A 105 5.32 5.85 -20.83
C ALA A 105 6.07 5.20 -22.02
N ASN A 106 5.80 3.93 -22.28
CA ASN A 106 6.24 3.25 -23.50
C ASN A 106 5.49 3.78 -24.71
N ALA A 107 6.08 3.64 -25.90
CA ALA A 107 5.47 4.05 -27.16
C ALA A 107 4.22 3.21 -27.54
N ASP A 108 4.14 1.98 -27.04
CA ASP A 108 2.99 1.11 -27.22
C ASP A 108 2.61 0.43 -25.89
N HIS A 109 1.54 -0.39 -25.89
CA HIS A 109 1.00 -1.04 -24.71
C HIS A 109 0.83 -2.56 -24.90
N ARG A 110 1.66 -3.18 -25.71
CA ARG A 110 1.49 -4.58 -26.13
C ARG A 110 1.64 -5.57 -24.98
N HIS A 111 2.62 -5.36 -24.08
CA HIS A 111 2.84 -6.23 -22.93
C HIS A 111 1.70 -6.12 -21.91
N VAL A 112 1.30 -4.90 -21.61
CA VAL A 112 0.17 -4.61 -20.72
C VAL A 112 -1.12 -5.21 -21.29
N PHE A 113 -1.37 -5.02 -22.59
CA PHE A 113 -2.54 -5.58 -23.24
C PHE A 113 -2.55 -7.12 -23.20
N ALA A 114 -1.43 -7.75 -23.56
CA ALA A 114 -1.29 -9.22 -23.53
C ALA A 114 -1.45 -9.77 -22.10
N TYR A 115 -0.80 -9.15 -21.12
CA TYR A 115 -0.88 -9.54 -19.73
C TYR A 115 -2.32 -9.49 -19.18
N LEU A 116 -3.02 -8.38 -19.38
CA LEU A 116 -4.39 -8.22 -18.92
C LEU A 116 -5.37 -9.16 -19.65
N ARG A 117 -5.14 -9.41 -20.94
CA ARG A 117 -5.88 -10.43 -21.69
C ARG A 117 -5.68 -11.83 -21.13
N LYS A 118 -4.44 -12.20 -20.78
CA LYS A 118 -4.12 -13.48 -20.12
C LYS A 118 -4.86 -13.62 -18.79
N ARG A 119 -5.11 -12.51 -18.08
CA ARG A 119 -5.88 -12.47 -16.84
C ARG A 119 -7.41 -12.42 -17.03
N GLY A 120 -7.89 -12.54 -18.25
CA GLY A 120 -9.32 -12.60 -18.56
C GLY A 120 -9.99 -11.23 -18.73
N ILE A 121 -9.25 -10.12 -18.67
CA ILE A 121 -9.84 -8.78 -18.85
C ILE A 121 -10.30 -8.60 -20.32
N ALA A 122 -11.51 -8.10 -20.49
CA ALA A 122 -12.08 -7.86 -21.82
C ALA A 122 -11.31 -6.76 -22.58
N PRO A 123 -11.07 -6.94 -23.92
CA PRO A 123 -10.32 -5.97 -24.72
C PRO A 123 -10.88 -4.55 -24.67
N GLN A 124 -12.18 -4.42 -24.63
CA GLN A 124 -12.85 -3.11 -24.56
C GLN A 124 -12.57 -2.38 -23.23
N VAL A 125 -12.49 -3.11 -22.11
CA VAL A 125 -12.13 -2.54 -20.80
C VAL A 125 -10.67 -2.08 -20.83
N ILE A 126 -9.76 -2.90 -21.35
CA ILE A 126 -8.33 -2.53 -21.47
C ILE A 126 -8.18 -1.26 -22.31
N ARG A 127 -8.81 -1.21 -23.49
CA ARG A 127 -8.73 -0.03 -24.35
C ARG A 127 -9.30 1.21 -23.72
N ALA A 128 -10.41 1.10 -22.98
CA ALA A 128 -11.02 2.23 -22.27
C ALA A 128 -10.06 2.80 -21.22
N PHE A 129 -9.37 1.96 -20.45
CA PHE A 129 -8.40 2.40 -19.45
C PHE A 129 -7.15 3.01 -20.08
N LEU A 130 -6.67 2.46 -21.18
CA LEU A 130 -5.53 3.02 -21.94
C LEU A 130 -5.90 4.39 -22.55
N SER A 131 -7.04 4.50 -23.21
CA SER A 131 -7.48 5.74 -23.88
C SER A 131 -7.82 6.87 -22.90
N SER A 132 -8.27 6.54 -21.68
CA SER A 132 -8.54 7.53 -20.62
C SER A 132 -7.30 7.96 -19.83
N GLY A 133 -6.13 7.34 -20.09
CA GLY A 133 -4.91 7.59 -19.33
C GLY A 133 -4.97 7.13 -17.87
N LEU A 134 -5.89 6.22 -17.54
CA LEU A 134 -5.94 5.54 -16.25
C LEU A 134 -4.94 4.37 -16.15
N LEU A 135 -4.50 3.89 -17.29
CA LEU A 135 -3.54 2.79 -17.44
C LEU A 135 -2.57 3.11 -18.58
N TYR A 136 -1.31 2.78 -18.39
CA TYR A 136 -0.33 2.74 -19.48
C TYR A 136 0.76 1.71 -19.20
N GLU A 137 1.65 1.48 -20.17
CA GLU A 137 2.85 0.64 -20.05
C GLU A 137 4.05 1.51 -19.74
N ASP A 138 4.83 1.19 -18.69
CA ASP A 138 6.10 1.91 -18.47
C ASP A 138 7.18 1.48 -19.47
N ALA A 139 8.04 2.43 -19.85
CA ALA A 139 9.05 2.22 -20.88
C ALA A 139 10.22 1.34 -20.42
N LEU A 140 10.46 1.22 -19.13
CA LEU A 140 11.66 0.57 -18.60
C LEU A 140 11.46 -0.92 -18.34
N HIS A 141 10.32 -1.27 -17.74
CA HIS A 141 10.05 -2.66 -17.30
C HIS A 141 8.78 -3.24 -17.92
N HIS A 142 8.09 -2.48 -18.76
CA HIS A 142 6.81 -2.87 -19.37
C HIS A 142 5.71 -3.23 -18.36
N ASN A 143 5.75 -2.61 -17.15
CA ASN A 143 4.73 -2.82 -16.15
C ASN A 143 3.42 -2.10 -16.51
N CYS A 144 2.30 -2.63 -16.04
CA CYS A 144 1.07 -1.85 -15.93
C CYS A 144 1.28 -0.72 -14.93
N VAL A 145 0.99 0.52 -15.31
CA VAL A 145 0.95 1.69 -14.42
C VAL A 145 -0.48 2.18 -14.34
N PHE A 146 -1.11 1.99 -13.19
CA PHE A 146 -2.46 2.45 -12.87
C PHE A 146 -2.38 3.80 -12.19
N VAL A 147 -2.95 4.84 -12.81
CA VAL A 147 -2.82 6.23 -12.38
C VAL A 147 -4.03 6.67 -11.55
N GLY A 148 -3.78 7.02 -10.29
CA GLY A 148 -4.76 7.66 -9.41
C GLY A 148 -4.67 9.19 -9.52
N ARG A 149 -5.82 9.82 -9.72
CA ARG A 149 -5.93 11.29 -9.87
C ARG A 149 -6.74 11.87 -8.72
N ASP A 150 -6.40 13.09 -8.29
CA ASP A 150 -7.21 13.84 -7.32
C ASP A 150 -8.55 14.33 -7.95
N ALA A 151 -9.31 15.10 -7.18
CA ALA A 151 -10.60 15.65 -7.64
C ALA A 151 -10.45 16.63 -8.81
N GLU A 152 -9.30 17.28 -8.93
CA GLU A 152 -8.92 18.20 -10.00
C GLU A 152 -8.38 17.47 -11.24
N GLY A 153 -8.29 16.14 -11.20
CA GLY A 153 -7.77 15.31 -12.29
C GLY A 153 -6.23 15.24 -12.36
N VAL A 154 -5.52 15.78 -11.37
CA VAL A 154 -4.07 15.77 -11.32
C VAL A 154 -3.57 14.41 -10.83
N PRO A 155 -2.61 13.75 -11.50
CA PRO A 155 -2.01 12.51 -11.00
C PRO A 155 -1.29 12.74 -9.66
N ARG A 156 -1.67 11.98 -8.64
CA ARG A 156 -1.08 12.01 -7.29
C ARG A 156 -0.63 10.64 -6.80
N PHE A 157 -1.09 9.60 -7.46
CA PHE A 157 -0.84 8.23 -7.07
C PHE A 157 -0.61 7.37 -8.32
N ALA A 158 0.23 6.37 -8.23
CA ALA A 158 0.32 5.34 -9.24
C ALA A 158 0.70 4.00 -8.62
N ASN A 159 -0.03 2.95 -9.01
CA ASN A 159 0.26 1.57 -8.64
C ASN A 159 0.81 0.82 -9.86
N GLN A 160 1.85 0.03 -9.64
CA GLN A 160 2.50 -0.75 -10.68
C GLN A 160 2.26 -2.25 -10.51
N ARG A 161 2.08 -2.93 -11.65
CA ARG A 161 1.97 -4.38 -11.73
C ARG A 161 2.84 -4.93 -12.84
N GLY A 162 3.79 -5.79 -12.49
CA GLY A 162 4.66 -6.46 -13.45
C GLY A 162 3.89 -7.34 -14.41
N THR A 163 4.26 -7.27 -15.69
CA THR A 163 3.66 -8.08 -16.76
C THR A 163 4.38 -9.41 -16.97
N TYR A 164 5.59 -9.58 -16.39
CA TYR A 164 6.37 -10.80 -16.44
C TYR A 164 6.14 -11.63 -15.18
N ASP A 165 5.76 -12.89 -15.34
CA ASP A 165 5.44 -13.84 -14.26
C ASP A 165 6.24 -15.15 -14.33
N GLN A 166 7.28 -15.22 -15.18
CA GLN A 166 8.01 -16.48 -15.48
C GLN A 166 8.88 -16.99 -14.32
N ASN A 167 9.29 -16.13 -13.38
CA ASN A 167 10.23 -16.48 -12.30
C ASN A 167 9.68 -16.23 -10.88
N GLY A 168 8.36 -16.29 -10.70
CA GLY A 168 7.73 -16.05 -9.41
C GLY A 168 6.62 -14.99 -9.45
N PRO A 169 6.12 -14.55 -8.29
CA PRO A 169 5.06 -13.53 -8.25
C PRO A 169 5.58 -12.24 -8.87
N GLY A 170 4.89 -11.78 -9.93
CA GLY A 170 5.25 -10.55 -10.64
C GLY A 170 5.31 -9.34 -9.70
N PHE A 171 6.13 -8.36 -10.05
CA PHE A 171 6.27 -7.11 -9.30
C PHE A 171 4.91 -6.45 -9.01
N LYS A 172 4.75 -5.93 -7.80
CA LYS A 172 3.64 -5.07 -7.41
C LYS A 172 4.14 -4.02 -6.41
N GLY A 173 3.71 -2.79 -6.57
CA GLY A 173 4.10 -1.71 -5.68
C GLY A 173 3.55 -0.36 -6.13
N ASP A 174 3.69 0.64 -5.26
CA ASP A 174 3.34 2.01 -5.60
C ASP A 174 4.58 2.75 -6.13
N VAL A 175 4.36 3.69 -7.01
CA VAL A 175 5.42 4.60 -7.47
C VAL A 175 5.87 5.47 -6.29
N SER A 176 7.18 5.67 -6.16
CA SER A 176 7.76 6.49 -5.08
C SER A 176 7.14 7.89 -5.06
N GLY A 177 6.85 8.41 -3.88
CA GLY A 177 6.20 9.71 -3.70
C GLY A 177 4.69 9.73 -3.93
N SER A 178 4.06 8.58 -4.25
CA SER A 178 2.61 8.45 -4.39
C SER A 178 1.87 8.86 -3.12
N ASP A 179 0.79 9.63 -3.29
CA ASP A 179 -0.15 9.93 -2.22
C ASP A 179 -1.17 8.79 -2.08
N LYS A 180 -0.95 7.93 -1.09
CA LYS A 180 -1.82 6.77 -0.84
C LYS A 180 -3.25 7.14 -0.45
N SER A 181 -3.49 8.38 -0.02
CA SER A 181 -4.85 8.85 0.28
C SER A 181 -5.71 9.05 -0.98
N ILE A 182 -5.12 8.95 -2.17
CA ILE A 182 -5.85 9.06 -3.43
C ILE A 182 -6.31 7.70 -3.94
N GLY A 183 -5.46 6.66 -3.87
CA GLY A 183 -5.77 5.35 -4.44
C GLY A 183 -5.94 5.39 -5.95
N PHE A 184 -6.46 4.31 -6.53
CA PHE A 184 -6.85 4.26 -7.95
C PHE A 184 -8.36 4.41 -8.05
N ARG A 185 -8.86 5.38 -8.82
CA ARG A 185 -10.30 5.66 -8.93
C ARG A 185 -10.72 5.95 -10.36
N LEU A 186 -11.95 5.57 -10.70
CA LEU A 186 -12.59 6.02 -11.93
C LEU A 186 -13.01 7.49 -11.77
N PRO A 187 -13.17 8.23 -12.90
CA PRO A 187 -13.80 9.55 -12.88
C PRO A 187 -15.15 9.50 -12.14
N SER A 188 -15.36 10.45 -11.24
CA SER A 188 -16.56 10.52 -10.42
C SER A 188 -17.80 10.74 -11.25
N ARG A 189 -18.89 10.07 -10.86
CA ARG A 189 -20.24 10.20 -11.40
C ARG A 189 -21.14 10.82 -10.34
N PRO A 190 -21.36 12.13 -10.34
CA PRO A 190 -22.14 12.82 -9.32
C PRO A 190 -23.66 12.50 -9.38
N ASP A 191 -24.11 11.86 -10.46
CA ASP A 191 -25.45 11.31 -10.62
C ASP A 191 -25.68 9.98 -9.87
N LEU A 192 -24.63 9.39 -9.31
CA LEU A 192 -24.67 8.10 -8.63
C LEU A 192 -24.28 8.27 -7.15
N ASP A 193 -25.12 7.75 -6.27
CA ASP A 193 -25.00 7.88 -4.82
C ASP A 193 -24.30 6.70 -4.14
N TRP A 194 -23.69 5.79 -4.89
CA TRP A 194 -22.98 4.64 -4.35
C TRP A 194 -21.63 4.39 -5.03
N VAL A 195 -20.75 3.71 -4.30
CA VAL A 195 -19.38 3.39 -4.74
C VAL A 195 -19.04 1.92 -4.48
N LEU A 196 -18.38 1.31 -5.47
CA LEU A 196 -17.76 0.00 -5.35
C LEU A 196 -16.29 0.18 -4.93
N VAL A 197 -15.87 -0.58 -3.91
CA VAL A 197 -14.52 -0.52 -3.36
C VAL A 197 -13.82 -1.85 -3.61
N PHE A 198 -12.70 -1.81 -4.32
CA PHE A 198 -11.87 -2.97 -4.67
C PHE A 198 -10.52 -2.93 -3.96
N GLU A 199 -9.87 -4.07 -3.83
CA GLU A 199 -8.51 -4.14 -3.29
C GLU A 199 -7.48 -3.65 -4.31
N ALA A 200 -7.58 -4.07 -5.57
CA ALA A 200 -6.64 -3.70 -6.62
C ALA A 200 -7.33 -3.25 -7.93
N PRO A 201 -6.63 -2.45 -8.77
CA PRO A 201 -7.18 -1.97 -10.05
C PRO A 201 -7.59 -3.10 -11.01
N ILE A 202 -6.89 -4.25 -10.97
CA ILE A 202 -7.21 -5.41 -11.82
C ILE A 202 -8.54 -6.04 -11.40
N ASP A 203 -8.89 -6.02 -10.12
CA ASP A 203 -10.17 -6.55 -9.62
C ASP A 203 -11.32 -5.68 -10.09
N LEU A 204 -11.13 -4.35 -10.05
CA LEU A 204 -12.06 -3.40 -10.64
C LEU A 204 -12.23 -3.65 -12.15
N MET A 205 -11.13 -3.87 -12.90
CA MET A 205 -11.21 -4.20 -14.34
C MET A 205 -11.90 -5.54 -14.59
N SER A 206 -11.70 -6.52 -13.70
CA SER A 206 -12.40 -7.82 -13.76
C SER A 206 -13.90 -7.64 -13.56
N TYR A 207 -14.30 -6.85 -12.58
CA TYR A 207 -15.70 -6.50 -12.36
C TYR A 207 -16.33 -5.86 -13.60
N LEU A 208 -15.68 -4.86 -14.21
CA LEU A 208 -16.16 -4.20 -15.43
C LEU A 208 -16.20 -5.14 -16.64
N THR A 209 -15.39 -6.19 -16.65
CA THR A 209 -15.42 -7.23 -17.68
C THR A 209 -16.68 -8.09 -17.58
N LEU A 210 -17.07 -8.41 -16.34
CA LEU A 210 -18.25 -9.22 -16.05
C LEU A 210 -19.56 -8.41 -16.15
N HIS A 211 -19.50 -7.14 -15.72
CA HIS A 211 -20.64 -6.23 -15.68
C HIS A 211 -20.47 -5.15 -16.75
N ARG A 212 -21.13 -5.33 -17.88
CA ARG A 212 -20.93 -4.51 -19.10
C ARG A 212 -21.28 -3.03 -18.97
N GLN A 213 -21.95 -2.63 -17.89
CA GLN A 213 -22.34 -1.24 -17.64
C GLN A 213 -21.73 -0.76 -16.32
N VAL A 214 -21.12 0.42 -16.37
CA VAL A 214 -20.66 1.12 -15.15
C VAL A 214 -21.86 1.89 -14.58
N THR A 215 -22.49 1.30 -13.56
CA THR A 215 -23.66 1.87 -12.89
C THR A 215 -23.33 2.46 -11.53
N SER A 216 -22.04 2.59 -11.19
CA SER A 216 -21.56 3.03 -9.89
C SER A 216 -20.27 3.81 -10.02
N ASN A 217 -19.98 4.62 -9.02
CA ASN A 217 -18.62 5.06 -8.77
C ASN A 217 -17.75 3.87 -8.38
N ALA A 218 -16.44 3.94 -8.60
CA ALA A 218 -15.53 2.85 -8.26
C ALA A 218 -14.13 3.34 -7.87
N ILE A 219 -13.57 2.73 -6.83
CA ILE A 219 -12.21 2.96 -6.32
C ILE A 219 -11.53 1.63 -6.04
N ALA A 220 -10.22 1.55 -6.30
CA ALA A 220 -9.36 0.49 -5.80
C ALA A 220 -8.32 1.08 -4.84
N LEU A 221 -8.23 0.50 -3.65
CA LEU A 221 -7.41 1.01 -2.55
C LEU A 221 -5.91 0.80 -2.77
N CYS A 222 -5.54 -0.14 -3.67
CA CYS A 222 -4.16 -0.56 -3.93
C CYS A 222 -3.41 -1.04 -2.68
N GLY A 223 -4.11 -1.75 -1.84
CA GLY A 223 -3.76 -2.19 -0.49
C GLY A 223 -4.91 -1.87 0.45
N LEU A 224 -4.87 -2.39 1.66
CA LEU A 224 -5.97 -2.20 2.63
C LEU A 224 -5.79 -0.89 3.43
N TYR A 225 -5.62 0.25 2.73
CA TYR A 225 -5.51 1.56 3.35
C TYR A 225 -6.80 2.36 3.16
N GLU A 226 -7.54 2.51 4.26
CA GLU A 226 -8.84 3.18 4.29
C GLU A 226 -8.81 4.67 3.92
N GLY A 227 -7.67 5.35 4.10
CA GLY A 227 -7.54 6.78 3.81
C GLY A 227 -7.84 7.17 2.36
N ALA A 228 -7.71 6.23 1.40
CA ALA A 228 -8.12 6.46 0.01
C ALA A 228 -9.66 6.53 -0.12
N LEU A 229 -10.37 5.68 0.60
CA LEU A 229 -11.84 5.73 0.64
C LEU A 229 -12.33 6.98 1.34
N ASP A 230 -11.75 7.33 2.50
CA ASP A 230 -12.11 8.53 3.24
C ASP A 230 -11.97 9.81 2.39
N THR A 231 -10.87 9.92 1.67
CA THR A 231 -10.64 11.04 0.75
C THR A 231 -11.66 11.03 -0.38
N TYR A 232 -11.92 9.85 -0.97
CA TYR A 232 -12.89 9.73 -2.04
C TYR A 232 -14.30 10.14 -1.61
N LEU A 233 -14.75 9.73 -0.42
CA LEU A 233 -16.06 10.10 0.13
C LEU A 233 -16.16 11.60 0.43
N ARG A 234 -15.07 12.21 0.89
CA ARG A 234 -14.98 13.65 1.11
C ARG A 234 -15.10 14.43 -0.19
N ASP A 235 -14.43 13.95 -1.26
CA ASP A 235 -14.49 14.56 -2.59
C ASP A 235 -15.87 14.36 -3.25
N ASN A 236 -16.64 13.34 -2.82
CA ASN A 236 -17.93 12.95 -3.43
C ASN A 236 -19.05 12.85 -2.36
N PRO A 237 -19.51 13.97 -1.80
CA PRO A 237 -20.47 13.97 -0.69
C PRO A 237 -21.87 13.47 -1.06
N VAL A 238 -22.13 13.23 -2.34
CA VAL A 238 -23.38 12.63 -2.84
C VAL A 238 -23.46 11.14 -2.49
N ILE A 239 -22.33 10.45 -2.28
CA ILE A 239 -22.29 9.01 -2.01
C ILE A 239 -22.92 8.72 -0.64
N ARG A 240 -23.85 7.76 -0.62
CA ARG A 240 -24.60 7.29 0.54
C ARG A 240 -24.42 5.80 0.79
N GLN A 241 -23.98 5.06 -0.22
CA GLN A 241 -23.86 3.61 -0.16
C GLN A 241 -22.47 3.16 -0.60
N ILE A 242 -21.91 2.21 0.13
CA ILE A 242 -20.59 1.64 -0.13
C ILE A 242 -20.77 0.14 -0.26
N ALA A 243 -20.30 -0.44 -1.35
CA ALA A 243 -20.24 -1.88 -1.54
C ALA A 243 -18.76 -2.32 -1.57
N LEU A 244 -18.37 -3.14 -0.62
CA LEU A 244 -17.02 -3.70 -0.52
C LEU A 244 -16.91 -4.93 -1.41
N CYS A 245 -16.05 -4.85 -2.42
CA CYS A 245 -15.71 -5.92 -3.35
C CYS A 245 -14.25 -6.36 -3.11
N LEU A 246 -13.96 -6.73 -1.87
CA LEU A 246 -12.63 -7.14 -1.43
C LEU A 246 -12.46 -8.65 -1.57
N ASP A 247 -11.20 -9.10 -1.63
CA ASP A 247 -10.89 -10.52 -1.64
C ASP A 247 -11.39 -11.20 -0.36
N ALA A 248 -11.95 -12.40 -0.47
CA ALA A 248 -12.46 -13.18 0.66
C ALA A 248 -11.36 -13.94 1.43
N ASP A 249 -10.09 -13.57 1.24
CA ASP A 249 -8.98 -14.11 1.99
C ASP A 249 -8.86 -13.47 3.38
N GLY A 250 -7.98 -14.02 4.24
CA GLY A 250 -7.88 -13.66 5.65
C GLY A 250 -7.67 -12.17 5.98
N PRO A 251 -6.96 -11.34 5.17
CA PRO A 251 -6.78 -9.90 5.44
C PRO A 251 -7.94 -9.03 4.98
N GLY A 252 -8.61 -9.37 3.87
CA GLY A 252 -9.59 -8.52 3.22
C GLY A 252 -10.80 -8.16 4.11
N PRO A 253 -11.55 -9.12 4.66
CA PRO A 253 -12.75 -8.83 5.45
C PRO A 253 -12.46 -8.22 6.83
N VAL A 254 -11.25 -8.39 7.36
CA VAL A 254 -10.89 -7.97 8.73
C VAL A 254 -10.53 -6.49 8.82
N SER A 255 -10.22 -5.85 7.71
CA SER A 255 -9.73 -4.46 7.70
C SER A 255 -10.84 -3.40 7.77
N TYR A 256 -12.10 -3.82 7.70
CA TYR A 256 -13.27 -2.93 7.64
C TYR A 256 -14.37 -3.25 8.66
N THR A 257 -14.05 -4.03 9.70
CA THR A 257 -14.95 -4.27 10.84
C THR A 257 -14.66 -3.38 12.03
#